data_a9b8b2cb704c7b409c3743f11ca556dd
#
_entry.id   a9b8b2cb704c7b409c3743f11ca556dd
#
_cell.length_a   1.000
_cell.length_b   1.000
_cell.length_c   1.000
_cell.angle_alpha   90.00
_cell.angle_beta   90.00
_cell.angle_gamma   90.00
#
_symmetry.space_group_name_H-M   'P 1'
#
loop_
_entity.id
_entity.type
_entity.pdbx_description
1 polymer ?
#
loop_
_entity_poly.entity_id
_entity_poly.type
_entity_poly.pdbx_seq_one_letter_code
_entity_poly.pdbx_strand_id
1 'polypeptide(L)'
;MTTAQELDERYGRTRRRRTPWIIGGAVALLLVGAFGWMTVAQSMSSVDADDLGFTLVDEHSVDVSFQVTGVQGKAVVCALEALDEEFGVVGWKIVEIEAGDSHSQARSVTIPTVAEATTGLVNACWVA
;
A
#
# COMPACT_ATOMS: atom_id res chain seq x y z
N MET A 1 -16.45 -47.95 -37.23
CA MET A 1 -16.64 -47.70 -35.78
C MET A 1 -15.57 -46.78 -35.26
N THR A 2 -15.96 -45.66 -34.68
CA THR A 2 -15.01 -44.65 -34.21
C THR A 2 -14.44 -45.07 -32.87
N THR A 3 -13.13 -45.18 -32.78
CA THR A 3 -12.47 -45.49 -31.53
C THR A 3 -12.22 -44.20 -30.76
N ALA A 4 -11.95 -44.32 -29.47
CA ALA A 4 -11.60 -43.16 -28.66
C ALA A 4 -10.38 -42.41 -29.20
N GLN A 5 -9.43 -43.17 -29.78
CA GLN A 5 -8.24 -42.59 -30.40
C GLN A 5 -8.58 -41.75 -31.61
N GLU A 6 -9.50 -42.24 -32.47
CA GLU A 6 -9.93 -41.47 -33.62
C GLU A 6 -10.63 -40.18 -33.23
N LEU A 7 -11.46 -40.27 -32.21
CA LEU A 7 -12.14 -39.10 -31.70
C LEU A 7 -11.15 -38.10 -31.11
N ASP A 8 -10.15 -38.59 -30.42
CA ASP A 8 -9.12 -37.75 -29.84
C ASP A 8 -8.31 -37.04 -30.91
N GLU A 9 -7.97 -37.75 -32.00
CA GLU A 9 -7.27 -37.13 -33.12
C GLU A 9 -8.14 -36.08 -33.81
N ARG A 10 -9.40 -36.39 -34.00
CA ARG A 10 -10.34 -35.54 -34.70
C ARG A 10 -10.66 -34.26 -33.93
N TYR A 11 -10.71 -34.33 -32.62
CA TYR A 11 -11.06 -33.22 -31.78
C TYR A 11 -9.88 -32.65 -30.99
N GLY A 12 -8.69 -33.03 -31.37
CA GLY A 12 -7.49 -32.56 -30.70
C GLY A 12 -7.23 -33.17 -29.33
N ARG A 13 -8.00 -34.17 -28.95
CA ARG A 13 -7.83 -34.87 -27.69
C ARG A 13 -6.84 -36.01 -27.84
N THR A 14 -5.59 -35.70 -27.89
CA THR A 14 -4.53 -36.68 -28.01
C THR A 14 -4.15 -37.22 -26.62
N ARG A 15 -3.29 -38.24 -26.62
CA ARG A 15 -2.73 -38.76 -25.36
C ARG A 15 -1.92 -37.71 -24.62
N ARG A 16 -1.63 -36.61 -25.26
CA ARG A 16 -0.85 -35.53 -24.70
C ARG A 16 -1.73 -34.49 -24.02
N ARG A 17 -2.86 -34.88 -23.47
CA ARG A 17 -3.73 -33.96 -22.71
C ARG A 17 -3.03 -33.33 -21.54
N ARG A 18 -2.02 -34.01 -21.01
CA ARG A 18 -1.23 -33.51 -19.92
C ARG A 18 -0.38 -32.30 -20.31
N THR A 19 0.05 -32.25 -21.57
CA THR A 19 0.90 -31.16 -22.05
C THR A 19 0.21 -29.80 -21.94
N PRO A 20 -1.00 -29.59 -22.48
CA PRO A 20 -1.67 -28.28 -22.26
C PRO A 20 -2.01 -28.03 -20.82
N TRP A 21 -2.31 -29.07 -20.05
CA TRP A 21 -2.54 -28.92 -18.63
C TRP A 21 -1.28 -28.50 -17.87
N ILE A 22 -0.15 -29.09 -18.23
CA ILE A 22 1.13 -28.74 -17.64
C ILE A 22 1.49 -27.30 -17.99
N ILE A 23 1.30 -26.90 -19.24
CA ILE A 23 1.57 -25.54 -19.69
C ILE A 23 0.66 -24.55 -18.97
N GLY A 24 -0.64 -24.85 -18.89
CA GLY A 24 -1.60 -24.00 -18.18
C GLY A 24 -1.27 -23.89 -16.70
N GLY A 25 -0.90 -25.01 -16.07
CA GLY A 25 -0.48 -25.02 -14.67
C GLY A 25 0.79 -24.22 -14.43
N ALA A 26 1.78 -24.36 -15.32
CA ALA A 26 3.02 -23.59 -15.22
C ALA A 26 2.77 -22.09 -15.36
N VAL A 27 1.94 -21.68 -16.32
CA VAL A 27 1.56 -20.28 -16.50
C VAL A 27 0.83 -19.76 -15.27
N ALA A 28 -0.10 -20.54 -14.74
CA ALA A 28 -0.84 -20.16 -13.53
C ALA A 28 0.10 -19.99 -12.33
N LEU A 29 1.05 -20.90 -12.14
CA LEU A 29 2.04 -20.81 -11.09
C LEU A 29 2.92 -19.57 -11.23
N LEU A 30 3.34 -19.27 -12.45
CA LEU A 30 4.14 -18.08 -12.72
C LEU A 30 3.37 -16.81 -12.40
N LEU A 31 2.09 -16.75 -12.78
CA LEU A 31 1.25 -15.60 -12.49
C LEU A 31 1.02 -15.42 -10.98
N VAL A 32 0.70 -16.52 -10.30
CA VAL A 32 0.50 -16.48 -8.83
C VAL A 32 1.79 -16.09 -8.13
N GLY A 33 2.92 -16.64 -8.58
CA GLY A 33 4.22 -16.29 -8.03
C GLY A 33 4.58 -14.84 -8.25
N ALA A 34 4.33 -14.31 -9.46
CA ALA A 34 4.61 -12.92 -9.78
C ALA A 34 3.72 -11.97 -8.95
N PHE A 35 2.42 -12.24 -8.87
CA PHE A 35 1.51 -11.43 -8.05
C PHE A 35 1.85 -11.51 -6.57
N GLY A 36 2.14 -12.71 -6.07
CA GLY A 36 2.55 -12.88 -4.68
C GLY A 36 3.84 -12.13 -4.37
N TRP A 37 4.82 -12.20 -5.27
CA TRP A 37 6.07 -11.49 -5.12
C TRP A 37 5.85 -9.97 -5.09
N MET A 38 5.06 -9.44 -6.02
CA MET A 38 4.75 -8.01 -6.04
C MET A 38 4.06 -7.56 -4.76
N THR A 39 3.09 -8.34 -4.29
CA THR A 39 2.37 -8.02 -3.05
C THR A 39 3.30 -8.02 -1.85
N VAL A 40 4.14 -9.04 -1.71
CA VAL A 40 5.10 -9.13 -0.61
C VAL A 40 6.14 -8.02 -0.70
N ALA A 41 6.66 -7.75 -1.89
CA ALA A 41 7.64 -6.69 -2.08
C ALA A 41 7.07 -5.32 -1.71
N GLN A 42 5.83 -5.03 -2.09
CA GLN A 42 5.16 -3.79 -1.71
C GLN A 42 4.95 -3.72 -0.21
N SER A 43 4.55 -4.83 0.42
CA SER A 43 4.34 -4.87 1.87
C SER A 43 5.63 -4.66 2.64
N MET A 44 6.74 -5.21 2.14
CA MET A 44 8.06 -5.05 2.78
C MET A 44 8.61 -3.65 2.60
N SER A 45 8.30 -2.97 1.50
CA SER A 45 8.77 -1.61 1.24
C SER A 45 7.80 -0.56 1.73
N SER A 46 6.59 -0.93 2.13
CA SER A 46 5.61 0.01 2.64
C SER A 46 5.91 0.39 4.08
N VAL A 47 5.58 1.62 4.40
CA VAL A 47 5.76 2.18 5.74
C VAL A 47 4.39 2.22 6.41
N ASP A 48 4.30 1.68 7.60
CA ASP A 48 3.07 1.73 8.38
C ASP A 48 3.05 3.03 9.17
N ALA A 49 1.96 3.77 9.07
CA ALA A 49 1.75 4.99 9.82
C ALA A 49 0.47 4.86 10.64
N ASP A 50 0.60 5.12 11.94
CA ASP A 50 -0.53 5.07 12.85
C ASP A 50 -0.79 6.47 13.39
N ASP A 51 -2.05 6.88 13.37
CA ASP A 51 -2.46 8.15 13.95
C ASP A 51 -2.53 8.01 15.47
N LEU A 52 -1.74 8.82 16.17
CA LEU A 52 -1.77 8.85 17.64
C LEU A 52 -2.79 9.84 18.16
N GLY A 53 -3.17 10.81 17.33
CA GLY A 53 -4.14 11.81 17.70
C GLY A 53 -3.86 13.15 17.05
N PHE A 54 -4.71 14.11 17.36
CA PHE A 54 -4.53 15.47 16.89
C PHE A 54 -4.99 16.44 17.97
N THR A 55 -4.46 17.67 17.91
CA THR A 55 -4.84 18.76 18.80
C THR A 55 -5.10 20.00 17.96
N LEU A 56 -6.27 20.60 18.13
CA LEU A 56 -6.60 21.84 17.46
C LEU A 56 -5.89 22.96 18.17
N VAL A 57 -4.94 23.60 17.51
CA VAL A 57 -4.15 24.67 18.10
C VAL A 57 -4.92 25.98 18.03
N ASP A 58 -5.40 26.35 16.85
CA ASP A 58 -6.22 27.53 16.61
C ASP A 58 -7.07 27.33 15.36
N GLU A 59 -7.70 28.41 14.89
CA GLU A 59 -8.58 28.36 13.72
C GLU A 59 -7.85 28.05 12.42
N HIS A 60 -6.53 28.18 12.41
CA HIS A 60 -5.73 28.04 11.20
C HIS A 60 -4.58 27.04 11.35
N SER A 61 -4.58 26.25 12.41
CA SER A 61 -3.56 25.22 12.58
C SER A 61 -4.05 24.06 13.44
N VAL A 62 -3.53 22.90 13.15
CA VAL A 62 -3.82 21.67 13.89
C VAL A 62 -2.53 20.87 14.03
N ASP A 63 -2.27 20.37 15.23
CA ASP A 63 -1.14 19.47 15.49
C ASP A 63 -1.60 18.03 15.29
N VAL A 64 -0.88 17.31 14.47
CA VAL A 64 -1.13 15.89 14.23
C VAL A 64 0.03 15.10 14.80
N SER A 65 -0.27 14.15 15.66
CA SER A 65 0.70 13.22 16.22
C SER A 65 0.52 11.87 15.55
N PHE A 66 1.61 11.30 15.08
CA PHE A 66 1.59 10.03 14.40
C PHE A 66 2.85 9.23 14.67
N GLN A 67 2.78 7.94 14.43
CA GLN A 67 3.90 7.03 14.57
C GLN A 67 4.13 6.31 13.26
N VAL A 68 5.38 6.26 12.84
CA VAL A 68 5.79 5.59 11.61
C VAL A 68 6.60 4.36 12.00
N THR A 69 6.25 3.22 11.43
CA THR A 69 6.88 1.93 11.73
C THR A 69 7.50 1.34 10.46
N GLY A 70 8.57 0.59 10.62
CA GLY A 70 9.25 -0.04 9.50
C GLY A 70 10.22 0.87 8.77
N VAL A 71 10.68 1.94 9.43
CA VAL A 71 11.49 3.00 8.80
C VAL A 71 12.98 2.91 9.15
N GLN A 72 13.40 1.84 9.78
CA GLN A 72 14.79 1.70 10.20
C GLN A 72 15.75 1.82 9.00
N GLY A 73 16.66 2.77 9.09
CA GLY A 73 17.66 3.02 8.06
C GLY A 73 17.11 3.63 6.77
N LYS A 74 15.87 4.11 6.76
CA LYS A 74 15.24 4.68 5.57
C LYS A 74 14.64 6.04 5.85
N ALA A 75 14.81 6.98 4.92
CA ALA A 75 14.11 8.24 4.96
C ALA A 75 12.67 8.03 4.46
N VAL A 76 11.72 8.69 5.10
CA VAL A 76 10.30 8.50 4.81
C VAL A 76 9.64 9.86 4.60
N VAL A 77 8.72 9.92 3.67
CA VAL A 77 7.93 11.11 3.41
C VAL A 77 6.49 10.79 3.77
N CYS A 78 5.88 11.67 4.59
CA CYS A 78 4.50 11.52 5.01
C CYS A 78 3.67 12.70 4.52
N ALA A 79 2.49 12.41 4.01
CA ALA A 79 1.51 13.42 3.64
C ALA A 79 0.45 13.49 4.74
N LEU A 80 0.31 14.66 5.33
CA LEU A 80 -0.63 14.92 6.41
C LEU A 80 -1.75 15.80 5.87
N GLU A 81 -2.96 15.61 6.37
CA GLU A 81 -4.07 16.45 5.96
C GLU A 81 -4.95 16.80 7.14
N ALA A 82 -5.58 17.96 7.06
CA ALA A 82 -6.56 18.42 8.01
C ALA A 82 -7.91 18.55 7.31
N LEU A 83 -8.97 18.09 7.97
CA LEU A 83 -10.31 18.05 7.40
C LEU A 83 -11.25 18.91 8.24
N ASP A 84 -12.26 19.48 7.56
CA ASP A 84 -13.32 20.20 8.23
C ASP A 84 -14.52 19.29 8.54
N GLU A 85 -15.62 19.87 9.00
CA GLU A 85 -16.81 19.11 9.36
C GLU A 85 -17.42 18.36 8.20
N GLU A 86 -17.18 18.82 6.98
CA GLU A 86 -17.71 18.21 5.76
C GLU A 86 -16.71 17.24 5.13
N PHE A 87 -15.61 16.94 5.83
CA PHE A 87 -14.50 16.11 5.35
C PHE A 87 -13.78 16.72 4.15
N GLY A 88 -13.90 18.02 3.95
CA GLY A 88 -13.11 18.74 2.98
C GLY A 88 -11.70 18.98 3.48
N VAL A 89 -10.71 18.87 2.59
CA VAL A 89 -9.31 19.12 2.97
C VAL A 89 -9.09 20.63 3.10
N VAL A 90 -8.79 21.08 4.31
CA VAL A 90 -8.53 22.49 4.59
C VAL A 90 -7.07 22.76 4.91
N GLY A 91 -6.28 21.71 5.05
CA GLY A 91 -4.84 21.82 5.26
C GLY A 91 -4.11 20.61 4.73
N TRP A 92 -2.90 20.84 4.23
CA TRP A 92 -2.07 19.77 3.66
C TRP A 92 -0.62 20.09 3.93
N LYS A 93 0.13 19.10 4.40
CA LYS A 93 1.55 19.26 4.60
C LYS A 93 2.28 17.98 4.33
N ILE A 94 3.40 18.09 3.63
CA ILE A 94 4.30 16.96 3.36
C ILE A 94 5.49 17.11 4.29
N VAL A 95 5.78 16.06 5.04
CA VAL A 95 6.86 16.04 6.03
C VAL A 95 7.85 14.95 5.66
N GLU A 96 9.13 15.29 5.67
CA GLU A 96 10.20 14.33 5.47
C GLU A 96 10.76 13.92 6.82
N ILE A 97 10.84 12.62 7.05
CA ILE A 97 11.40 12.04 8.28
C ILE A 97 12.74 11.41 7.90
N GLU A 98 13.80 11.88 8.55
CA GLU A 98 15.14 11.38 8.28
C GLU A 98 15.29 9.92 8.72
N ALA A 99 16.20 9.21 8.06
CA ALA A 99 16.53 7.85 8.42
C ALA A 99 17.05 7.79 9.87
N GLY A 100 16.53 6.85 10.63
CA GLY A 100 16.94 6.64 12.01
C GLY A 100 17.20 5.18 12.29
N ASP A 101 17.79 4.90 13.44
CA ASP A 101 18.10 3.54 13.85
C ASP A 101 16.90 2.84 14.49
N SER A 102 15.87 3.59 14.82
CA SER A 102 14.69 3.04 15.48
C SER A 102 13.74 2.40 14.47
N HIS A 103 13.14 1.28 14.86
CA HIS A 103 12.14 0.61 14.07
C HIS A 103 10.87 1.45 13.91
N SER A 104 10.55 2.27 14.90
CA SER A 104 9.41 3.17 14.86
C SER A 104 9.81 4.55 15.36
N GLN A 105 9.17 5.58 14.82
CA GLN A 105 9.39 6.96 15.20
C GLN A 105 8.04 7.67 15.37
N ALA A 106 7.88 8.35 16.50
CA ALA A 106 6.71 9.17 16.74
C ALA A 106 7.06 10.62 16.43
N ARG A 107 6.16 11.30 15.73
CA ARG A 107 6.34 12.69 15.33
C ARG A 107 5.05 13.48 15.58
N SER A 108 5.23 14.74 15.82
CA SER A 108 4.11 15.68 15.95
C SER A 108 4.39 16.86 15.04
N VAL A 109 3.44 17.18 14.18
CA VAL A 109 3.59 18.21 13.15
C VAL A 109 2.40 19.14 13.17
N THR A 110 2.68 20.43 13.05
CA THR A 110 1.63 21.44 12.94
C THR A 110 1.29 21.67 11.48
N ILE A 111 0.01 21.52 11.14
CA ILE A 111 -0.49 21.71 9.77
C ILE A 111 -1.20 23.06 9.73
N PRO A 112 -0.75 23.99 8.85
CA PRO A 112 -1.50 25.23 8.65
C PRO A 112 -2.76 24.93 7.83
N THR A 113 -3.87 25.55 8.20
CA THR A 113 -5.16 25.35 7.53
C THR A 113 -5.72 26.68 7.03
N VAL A 114 -6.50 26.63 5.95
CA VAL A 114 -7.15 27.80 5.38
C VAL A 114 -8.51 28.05 6.01
N ALA A 115 -9.04 27.07 6.73
CA ALA A 115 -10.30 27.14 7.45
C ALA A 115 -10.17 26.34 8.73
N GLU A 116 -11.16 26.44 9.62
CA GLU A 116 -11.12 25.71 10.87
C GLU A 116 -11.21 24.19 10.61
N ALA A 117 -10.23 23.47 11.10
CA ALA A 117 -10.18 22.01 10.98
C ALA A 117 -10.87 21.37 12.18
N THR A 118 -11.56 20.25 11.93
CA THR A 118 -12.16 19.44 13.00
C THR A 118 -11.34 18.20 13.30
N THR A 119 -10.47 17.79 12.37
CA THR A 119 -9.60 16.64 12.56
C THR A 119 -8.34 16.79 11.71
N GLY A 120 -7.31 16.08 12.11
CA GLY A 120 -6.07 15.96 11.33
C GLY A 120 -5.62 14.52 11.33
N LEU A 121 -5.06 14.06 10.22
CA LEU A 121 -4.63 12.68 10.07
C LEU A 121 -3.47 12.55 9.09
N VAL A 122 -2.84 11.38 9.12
CA VAL A 122 -1.84 11.00 8.14
C VAL A 122 -2.56 10.36 6.97
N ASN A 123 -2.41 10.92 5.77
CA ASN A 123 -3.02 10.36 4.57
C ASN A 123 -2.22 9.16 4.09
N ALA A 124 -0.91 9.33 3.92
CA ALA A 124 -0.03 8.26 3.46
C ALA A 124 1.42 8.57 3.83
N CYS A 125 2.20 7.52 3.97
CA CYS A 125 3.65 7.61 4.13
C CYS A 125 4.32 6.64 3.17
N TRP A 126 5.45 7.04 2.64
CA TRP A 126 6.22 6.20 1.73
C TRP A 126 7.71 6.45 1.89
N VAL A 127 8.50 5.51 1.42
CA VAL A 127 9.95 5.65 1.45
C VAL A 127 10.39 6.67 0.43
N ALA A 128 11.22 7.60 0.86
CA ALA A 128 11.71 8.67 0.02
C ALA A 128 12.66 8.17 -1.07
#